data_ce0dba25ba7f1c5f3b840c401a489b77
#
_entry.id   ce0dba25ba7f1c5f3b840c401a489b77
#
_cell.length_a   1.000
_cell.length_b   1.000
_cell.length_c   1.000
_cell.angle_alpha   90.00
_cell.angle_beta   90.00
_cell.angle_gamma   90.00
#
_symmetry.space_group_name_H-M   'P 1'
#
loop_
_entity.id
_entity.type
_entity.pdbx_description
1 polymer ?
#
loop_
_entity_poly.entity_id
_entity_poly.type
_entity_poly.pdbx_seq_one_letter_code
_entity_poly.pdbx_strand_id
1 'polypeptide(L)'
;MMIIETRGLRKDFTVRKKIGRFRREAVTVSAVDGVDLAIERGELLGYIGPNGAGKSTTLKILTGIMTPSAGEVTVCGLRPVPQRTTLARRIGSVFGQRSQLWWDLPLRESFDLLRHVYRVPPAEHAARLKSCRALLDLDEFLDTPVRQLSLGQRMRGEMTAALLHGPEVLFLDEPTIGLDVMSKQAVRGFLAELGAAGDTTIVLTTHDLADIEKLCERLIVIDHGRVVHDGSLEALHARYDSRRAVVADLESPWPVGLEIPGARVVEVDGARVRLEVDGATVGEVVGRLAAVVALRDLSVVEPEIEDVIARLYGGS
;
A
#
# COMPACT_ATOMS: atom_id res chain seq x y z
N MET A 1 -12.94 15.42 9.59
CA MET A 1 -13.11 14.82 10.96
C MET A 1 -12.29 13.56 11.01
N MET A 2 -11.36 13.47 11.97
CA MET A 2 -10.47 12.33 12.11
C MET A 2 -11.24 11.05 12.43
N ILE A 3 -10.99 10.00 11.69
CA ILE A 3 -11.60 8.67 11.88
C ILE A 3 -10.61 7.71 12.54
N ILE A 4 -9.30 7.92 12.33
CA ILE A 4 -8.22 7.19 12.98
C ILE A 4 -7.27 8.20 13.60
N GLU A 5 -6.98 8.05 14.89
CA GLU A 5 -5.97 8.86 15.60
C GLU A 5 -5.09 7.94 16.43
N THR A 6 -3.78 8.19 16.39
CA THR A 6 -2.82 7.60 17.33
C THR A 6 -1.90 8.67 17.89
N ARG A 7 -1.46 8.49 19.13
CA ARG A 7 -0.50 9.39 19.80
C ARG A 7 0.54 8.57 20.53
N GLY A 8 1.79 8.72 20.10
CA GLY A 8 2.92 8.00 20.67
C GLY A 8 2.74 6.48 20.63
N LEU A 9 2.10 5.94 19.58
CA LEU A 9 1.79 4.51 19.50
C LEU A 9 3.08 3.69 19.51
N ARG A 10 3.15 2.71 20.43
CA ARG A 10 4.31 1.84 20.57
C ARG A 10 3.92 0.37 20.68
N LYS A 11 4.73 -0.49 20.06
CA LYS A 11 4.64 -1.94 20.20
C LYS A 11 6.01 -2.58 20.29
N ASP A 12 6.27 -3.16 21.44
CA ASP A 12 7.49 -3.89 21.74
C ASP A 12 7.21 -5.39 21.79
N PHE A 13 8.16 -6.17 21.26
CA PHE A 13 8.17 -7.63 21.34
C PHE A 13 9.42 -8.10 22.06
N THR A 14 9.27 -9.04 22.98
CA THR A 14 10.40 -9.72 23.61
C THR A 14 10.73 -10.96 22.80
N VAL A 15 11.88 -10.95 22.12
CA VAL A 15 12.38 -12.07 21.33
C VAL A 15 13.54 -12.73 22.07
N ARG A 16 13.52 -14.06 22.17
CA ARG A 16 14.64 -14.82 22.75
C ARG A 16 15.67 -15.14 21.69
N LYS A 17 16.75 -14.36 21.63
CA LYS A 17 17.88 -14.57 20.72
C LYS A 17 18.85 -15.60 21.28
N LYS A 18 19.24 -16.58 20.46
CA LYS A 18 20.21 -17.61 20.86
C LYS A 18 21.61 -17.00 20.89
N ILE A 19 22.26 -16.99 22.08
CA ILE A 19 23.64 -16.57 22.27
C ILE A 19 24.46 -17.82 22.64
N GLY A 20 25.05 -18.47 21.62
CA GLY A 20 25.80 -19.72 21.81
C GLY A 20 24.91 -20.98 21.85
N ARG A 21 25.55 -22.12 22.24
CA ARG A 21 24.95 -23.46 22.08
C ARG A 21 23.77 -23.72 23.04
N PHE A 22 23.73 -23.08 24.22
CA PHE A 22 22.75 -23.35 25.29
C PHE A 22 22.15 -22.10 25.95
N ARG A 23 22.53 -20.88 25.54
CA ARG A 23 22.09 -19.65 26.20
C ARG A 23 21.16 -18.84 25.26
N ARG A 24 20.06 -18.37 25.82
CA ARG A 24 19.13 -17.43 25.12
C ARG A 24 19.05 -16.16 25.95
N GLU A 25 19.12 -15.02 25.27
CA GLU A 25 18.90 -13.71 25.87
C GLU A 25 17.58 -13.13 25.37
N ALA A 26 16.86 -12.47 26.27
CA ALA A 26 15.65 -11.74 25.91
C ALA A 26 16.05 -10.37 25.36
N VAL A 27 15.76 -10.14 24.09
CA VAL A 27 15.99 -8.85 23.42
C VAL A 27 14.63 -8.23 23.12
N THR A 28 14.45 -6.98 23.53
CA THR A 28 13.25 -6.21 23.17
C THR A 28 13.46 -5.60 21.78
N VAL A 29 12.52 -5.85 20.89
CA VAL A 29 12.47 -5.27 19.54
C VAL A 29 11.23 -4.40 19.46
N SER A 30 11.42 -3.11 19.21
CA SER A 30 10.30 -2.18 18.98
C SER A 30 9.87 -2.28 17.52
N ALA A 31 8.67 -2.79 17.29
CA ALA A 31 8.10 -2.90 15.94
C ALA A 31 7.31 -1.65 15.54
N VAL A 32 6.83 -0.88 16.52
CA VAL A 32 6.19 0.43 16.36
C VAL A 32 6.75 1.31 17.47
N ASP A 33 7.30 2.47 17.13
CA ASP A 33 8.05 3.32 18.06
C ASP A 33 7.64 4.78 17.94
N GLY A 34 6.57 5.15 18.63
CA GLY A 34 6.10 6.52 18.72
C GLY A 34 5.37 6.99 17.45
N VAL A 35 4.52 6.14 16.86
CA VAL A 35 3.76 6.47 15.65
C VAL A 35 2.56 7.34 16.00
N ASP A 36 2.50 8.54 15.41
CA ASP A 36 1.38 9.46 15.43
C ASP A 36 0.68 9.43 14.07
N LEU A 37 -0.62 9.15 14.06
CA LEU A 37 -1.46 9.13 12.86
C LEU A 37 -2.69 10.01 13.07
N ALA A 38 -3.08 10.72 12.01
CA ALA A 38 -4.32 11.46 11.93
C ALA A 38 -4.90 11.26 10.53
N ILE A 39 -5.92 10.39 10.39
CA ILE A 39 -6.53 10.03 9.10
C ILE A 39 -7.96 10.53 9.09
N GLU A 40 -8.33 11.26 8.05
CA GLU A 40 -9.67 11.82 7.88
C GLU A 40 -10.65 10.78 7.31
N ARG A 41 -11.93 11.04 7.51
CA ARG A 41 -12.99 10.20 6.94
C ARG A 41 -13.00 10.33 5.42
N GLY A 42 -13.13 9.20 4.72
CA GLY A 42 -13.21 9.13 3.27
C GLY A 42 -11.86 9.13 2.55
N GLU A 43 -10.72 9.27 3.27
CA GLU A 43 -9.41 9.19 2.63
C GLU A 43 -9.10 7.77 2.11
N LEU A 44 -8.42 7.69 0.97
CA LEU A 44 -7.69 6.51 0.53
C LEU A 44 -6.20 6.78 0.76
N LEU A 45 -5.67 6.15 1.80
CA LEU A 45 -4.32 6.36 2.30
C LEU A 45 -3.41 5.17 2.00
N GLY A 46 -2.23 5.43 1.43
CA GLY A 46 -1.15 4.46 1.35
C GLY A 46 -0.33 4.43 2.64
N TYR A 47 -0.14 3.24 3.24
CA TYR A 47 0.71 3.04 4.42
C TYR A 47 1.84 2.09 4.06
N ILE A 48 2.99 2.63 3.70
CA ILE A 48 4.09 1.89 3.06
C ILE A 48 5.35 1.87 3.91
N GLY A 49 6.25 0.96 3.56
CA GLY A 49 7.53 0.79 4.26
C GLY A 49 8.16 -0.56 3.93
N PRO A 50 9.45 -0.78 4.25
CA PRO A 50 10.12 -2.04 4.01
C PRO A 50 9.53 -3.19 4.83
N ASN A 51 9.91 -4.41 4.49
CA ASN A 51 9.54 -5.57 5.29
C ASN A 51 10.11 -5.45 6.71
N GLY A 52 9.24 -5.64 7.70
CA GLY A 52 9.62 -5.47 9.11
C GLY A 52 9.50 -4.04 9.65
N ALA A 53 9.14 -3.04 8.83
CA ALA A 53 8.98 -1.64 9.27
C ALA A 53 7.85 -1.40 10.29
N GLY A 54 6.96 -2.37 10.50
CA GLY A 54 5.87 -2.26 11.47
C GLY A 54 4.46 -2.12 10.85
N LYS A 55 4.30 -2.12 9.53
CA LYS A 55 3.02 -1.95 8.83
C LYS A 55 1.90 -2.83 9.37
N SER A 56 2.04 -4.15 9.19
CA SER A 56 1.02 -5.11 9.63
C SER A 56 0.82 -5.12 11.16
N THR A 57 1.84 -4.71 11.93
CA THR A 57 1.74 -4.56 13.38
C THR A 57 0.83 -3.38 13.71
N THR A 58 1.02 -2.25 13.06
CA THR A 58 0.16 -1.06 13.19
C THR A 58 -1.28 -1.39 12.82
N LEU A 59 -1.52 -2.02 11.66
CA LEU A 59 -2.87 -2.41 11.26
C LEU A 59 -3.54 -3.36 12.27
N LYS A 60 -2.80 -4.33 12.83
CA LYS A 60 -3.32 -5.22 13.87
C LYS A 60 -3.68 -4.49 15.18
N ILE A 61 -3.01 -3.40 15.50
CA ILE A 61 -3.37 -2.55 16.65
C ILE A 61 -4.63 -1.75 16.32
N LEU A 62 -4.68 -1.09 15.15
CA LEU A 62 -5.82 -0.30 14.72
C LEU A 62 -7.11 -1.12 14.61
N THR A 63 -7.00 -2.38 14.21
CA THR A 63 -8.15 -3.33 14.14
C THR A 63 -8.50 -4.00 15.48
N GLY A 64 -7.74 -3.72 16.55
CA GLY A 64 -7.96 -4.31 17.88
C GLY A 64 -7.55 -5.77 18.01
N ILE A 65 -6.84 -6.33 17.04
CA ILE A 65 -6.26 -7.70 17.09
C ILE A 65 -5.09 -7.73 18.08
N MET A 66 -4.34 -6.63 18.17
CA MET A 66 -3.14 -6.54 18.99
C MET A 66 -3.20 -5.37 19.98
N THR A 67 -2.79 -5.62 21.22
CA THR A 67 -2.69 -4.57 22.25
C THR A 67 -1.38 -3.80 22.05
N PRO A 68 -1.40 -2.47 22.00
CA PRO A 68 -0.18 -1.67 22.02
C PRO A 68 0.57 -1.82 23.34
N SER A 69 1.88 -1.56 23.34
CA SER A 69 2.70 -1.52 24.56
C SER A 69 2.60 -0.17 25.27
N ALA A 70 2.41 0.91 24.51
CA ALA A 70 2.19 2.26 25.00
C ALA A 70 1.50 3.13 23.93
N GLY A 71 1.11 4.34 24.31
CA GLY A 71 0.43 5.30 23.46
C GLY A 71 -1.08 5.14 23.46
N GLU A 72 -1.74 6.05 22.75
CA GLU A 72 -3.19 6.09 22.63
C GLU A 72 -3.59 5.78 21.19
N VAL A 73 -4.75 5.14 21.01
CA VAL A 73 -5.30 4.81 19.71
C VAL A 73 -6.82 4.86 19.74
N THR A 74 -7.39 5.54 18.76
CA THR A 74 -8.83 5.56 18.49
C THR A 74 -9.09 5.30 17.01
N VAL A 75 -10.10 4.48 16.74
CA VAL A 75 -10.61 4.19 15.39
C VAL A 75 -12.13 4.29 15.43
N CYS A 76 -12.71 5.08 14.54
CA CYS A 76 -14.14 5.40 14.56
C CYS A 76 -14.61 5.95 15.94
N GLY A 77 -13.74 6.70 16.65
CA GLY A 77 -14.02 7.20 18.00
C GLY A 77 -14.01 6.12 19.10
N LEU A 78 -13.60 4.88 18.80
CA LEU A 78 -13.55 3.75 19.72
C LEU A 78 -12.11 3.36 20.05
N ARG A 79 -11.88 2.87 21.26
CA ARG A 79 -10.60 2.27 21.64
C ARG A 79 -10.57 0.81 21.15
N PRO A 80 -9.65 0.44 20.21
CA PRO A 80 -9.75 -0.82 19.47
C PRO A 80 -9.82 -2.07 20.35
N VAL A 81 -8.96 -2.23 21.33
CA VAL A 81 -8.90 -3.45 22.14
C VAL A 81 -10.06 -3.53 23.13
N PRO A 82 -10.35 -2.51 23.98
CA PRO A 82 -11.46 -2.58 24.92
C PRO A 82 -12.83 -2.69 24.25
N GLN A 83 -13.01 -2.08 23.08
CA GLN A 83 -14.30 -1.98 22.39
C GLN A 83 -14.30 -2.81 21.08
N ARG A 84 -13.50 -3.89 21.05
CA ARG A 84 -13.25 -4.73 19.86
C ARG A 84 -14.53 -5.17 19.14
N THR A 85 -15.51 -5.65 19.86
CA THR A 85 -16.75 -6.15 19.26
C THR A 85 -17.57 -5.05 18.58
N THR A 86 -17.58 -3.85 19.17
CA THR A 86 -18.26 -2.69 18.59
C THR A 86 -17.48 -2.20 17.37
N LEU A 87 -16.15 -2.11 17.48
CA LEU A 87 -15.29 -1.68 16.40
C LEU A 87 -15.38 -2.62 15.19
N ALA A 88 -15.36 -3.93 15.40
CA ALA A 88 -15.44 -4.94 14.34
C ALA A 88 -16.68 -4.80 13.44
N ARG A 89 -17.74 -4.15 13.89
CA ARG A 89 -18.94 -3.87 13.09
C ARG A 89 -18.81 -2.61 12.24
N ARG A 90 -17.79 -1.79 12.50
CA ARG A 90 -17.56 -0.52 11.82
C ARG A 90 -16.33 -0.53 10.92
N ILE A 91 -15.55 -1.60 10.97
CA ILE A 91 -14.35 -1.77 10.15
C ILE A 91 -14.41 -3.04 9.32
N GLY A 92 -13.89 -2.99 8.10
CA GLY A 92 -13.55 -4.15 7.30
C GLY A 92 -12.04 -4.37 7.32
N SER A 93 -11.58 -5.60 7.18
CA SER A 93 -10.15 -5.87 7.09
C SER A 93 -9.88 -7.08 6.20
N VAL A 94 -8.87 -6.95 5.35
CA VAL A 94 -8.33 -8.05 4.54
C VAL A 94 -6.86 -8.19 4.88
N PHE A 95 -6.48 -9.32 5.47
CA PHE A 95 -5.09 -9.65 5.80
C PHE A 95 -4.64 -10.80 4.90
N GLY A 96 -3.69 -10.57 4.01
CA GLY A 96 -3.35 -11.39 2.85
C GLY A 96 -3.22 -12.91 3.03
N GLN A 97 -3.02 -13.42 4.26
CA GLN A 97 -2.91 -14.86 4.53
C GLN A 97 -4.05 -15.45 5.37
N ARG A 98 -5.00 -14.63 5.79
CA ARG A 98 -6.12 -15.10 6.63
C ARG A 98 -7.43 -14.85 5.91
N SER A 99 -8.15 -15.92 5.65
CA SER A 99 -9.48 -15.87 5.07
C SER A 99 -10.55 -15.71 6.16
N GLN A 100 -11.52 -14.84 5.89
CA GLN A 100 -12.78 -14.77 6.65
C GLN A 100 -13.90 -15.58 5.98
N LEU A 101 -13.63 -16.15 4.81
CA LEU A 101 -14.54 -17.00 4.06
C LEU A 101 -14.44 -18.44 4.54
N TRP A 102 -15.54 -19.17 4.49
CA TRP A 102 -15.59 -20.59 4.87
C TRP A 102 -15.08 -21.47 3.74
N TRP A 103 -14.00 -22.19 4.00
CA TRP A 103 -13.21 -22.92 3.02
C TRP A 103 -13.99 -23.94 2.17
N ASP A 104 -14.94 -24.65 2.80
CA ASP A 104 -15.73 -25.70 2.15
C ASP A 104 -17.07 -25.23 1.59
N LEU A 105 -17.46 -23.98 1.85
CA LEU A 105 -18.72 -23.42 1.39
C LEU A 105 -18.55 -22.66 0.09
N PRO A 106 -19.60 -22.64 -0.77
CA PRO A 106 -19.68 -21.68 -1.86
C PRO A 106 -19.55 -20.24 -1.36
N LEU A 107 -18.98 -19.36 -2.22
CA LEU A 107 -18.74 -17.97 -1.85
C LEU A 107 -20.03 -17.28 -1.41
N ARG A 108 -21.15 -17.53 -2.08
CA ARG A 108 -22.48 -17.00 -1.75
C ARG A 108 -22.89 -17.34 -0.32
N GLU A 109 -22.70 -18.59 0.10
CA GLU A 109 -23.08 -19.03 1.43
C GLU A 109 -22.20 -18.38 2.51
N SER A 110 -20.91 -18.17 2.21
CA SER A 110 -20.02 -17.40 3.09
C SER A 110 -20.54 -15.97 3.29
N PHE A 111 -21.02 -15.32 2.24
CA PHE A 111 -21.60 -13.98 2.33
C PHE A 111 -22.89 -13.96 3.14
N ASP A 112 -23.76 -14.95 2.96
CA ASP A 112 -25.00 -15.06 3.74
C ASP A 112 -24.70 -15.29 5.22
N LEU A 113 -23.71 -16.11 5.57
CA LEU A 113 -23.27 -16.28 6.95
C LEU A 113 -22.75 -14.98 7.56
N LEU A 114 -21.93 -14.22 6.81
CA LEU A 114 -21.43 -12.91 7.25
C LEU A 114 -22.56 -11.92 7.49
N ARG A 115 -23.62 -11.92 6.65
CA ARG A 115 -24.82 -11.12 6.88
C ARG A 115 -25.41 -11.37 8.26
N HIS A 116 -25.50 -12.64 8.67
CA HIS A 116 -26.03 -13.01 9.98
C HIS A 116 -25.08 -12.63 11.12
N VAL A 117 -23.77 -12.84 10.94
CA VAL A 117 -22.72 -12.51 11.93
C VAL A 117 -22.73 -11.00 12.22
N TYR A 118 -22.77 -10.19 11.19
CA TYR A 118 -22.78 -8.72 11.30
C TYR A 118 -24.18 -8.14 11.54
N ARG A 119 -25.24 -8.95 11.44
CA ARG A 119 -26.65 -8.56 11.60
C ARG A 119 -27.06 -7.49 10.56
N VAL A 120 -26.62 -7.65 9.33
CA VAL A 120 -26.94 -6.73 8.24
C VAL A 120 -28.38 -6.96 7.78
N PRO A 121 -29.19 -5.90 7.62
CA PRO A 121 -30.52 -6.03 7.04
C PRO A 121 -30.49 -6.65 5.65
N PRO A 122 -31.41 -7.58 5.29
CA PRO A 122 -31.37 -8.27 4.00
C PRO A 122 -31.33 -7.34 2.77
N ALA A 123 -32.07 -6.25 2.80
CA ALA A 123 -32.12 -5.29 1.70
C ALA A 123 -30.76 -4.57 1.51
N GLU A 124 -30.12 -4.17 2.60
CA GLU A 124 -28.80 -3.52 2.56
C GLU A 124 -27.72 -4.49 2.07
N HIS A 125 -27.75 -5.73 2.59
CA HIS A 125 -26.82 -6.77 2.15
C HIS A 125 -26.97 -7.04 0.65
N ALA A 126 -28.21 -7.19 0.16
CA ALA A 126 -28.47 -7.45 -1.25
C ALA A 126 -27.98 -6.30 -2.15
N ALA A 127 -28.19 -5.04 -1.71
CA ALA A 127 -27.72 -3.87 -2.46
C ALA A 127 -26.19 -3.83 -2.53
N ARG A 128 -25.49 -4.00 -1.40
CA ARG A 128 -24.01 -4.02 -1.37
C ARG A 128 -23.43 -5.19 -2.14
N LEU A 129 -24.01 -6.39 -1.99
CA LEU A 129 -23.57 -7.56 -2.74
C LEU A 129 -23.75 -7.35 -4.25
N LYS A 130 -24.86 -6.72 -4.69
CA LYS A 130 -25.07 -6.40 -6.10
C LYS A 130 -23.96 -5.47 -6.63
N SER A 131 -23.60 -4.43 -5.90
CA SER A 131 -22.52 -3.52 -6.29
C SER A 131 -21.16 -4.25 -6.34
N CYS A 132 -20.83 -5.03 -5.31
CA CYS A 132 -19.57 -5.79 -5.31
C CYS A 132 -19.51 -6.84 -6.45
N ARG A 133 -20.62 -7.51 -6.77
CA ARG A 133 -20.70 -8.45 -7.90
C ARG A 133 -20.37 -7.78 -9.23
N ALA A 134 -20.93 -6.59 -9.46
CA ALA A 134 -20.67 -5.85 -10.70
C ALA A 134 -19.23 -5.34 -10.81
N LEU A 135 -18.66 -4.84 -9.70
CA LEU A 135 -17.32 -4.23 -9.69
C LEU A 135 -16.17 -5.26 -9.61
N LEU A 136 -16.43 -6.41 -9.02
CA LEU A 136 -15.42 -7.46 -8.80
C LEU A 136 -15.68 -8.73 -9.63
N ASP A 137 -16.61 -8.68 -10.61
CA ASP A 137 -16.92 -9.82 -11.49
C ASP A 137 -17.08 -11.15 -10.75
N LEU A 138 -17.96 -11.19 -9.74
CA LEU A 138 -18.10 -12.37 -8.88
C LEU A 138 -18.96 -13.46 -9.49
N ASP A 139 -19.78 -13.16 -10.49
CA ASP A 139 -20.87 -14.03 -10.96
C ASP A 139 -20.39 -15.38 -11.45
N GLU A 140 -19.23 -15.45 -12.08
CA GLU A 140 -18.66 -16.69 -12.63
C GLU A 140 -18.29 -17.72 -11.56
N PHE A 141 -17.99 -17.27 -10.33
CA PHE A 141 -17.49 -18.14 -9.26
C PHE A 141 -18.25 -18.02 -7.94
N LEU A 142 -19.39 -17.31 -7.93
CA LEU A 142 -20.18 -17.07 -6.73
C LEU A 142 -20.68 -18.37 -6.07
N ASP A 143 -20.95 -19.39 -6.86
CA ASP A 143 -21.41 -20.70 -6.41
C ASP A 143 -20.28 -21.73 -6.28
N THR A 144 -19.01 -21.29 -6.44
CA THR A 144 -17.83 -22.14 -6.30
C THR A 144 -17.36 -22.19 -4.84
N PRO A 145 -17.05 -23.37 -4.27
CA PRO A 145 -16.44 -23.48 -2.96
C PRO A 145 -15.13 -22.70 -2.85
N VAL A 146 -14.92 -21.99 -1.73
CA VAL A 146 -13.77 -21.10 -1.52
C VAL A 146 -12.43 -21.80 -1.78
N ARG A 147 -12.30 -23.08 -1.40
CA ARG A 147 -11.08 -23.89 -1.64
C ARG A 147 -10.72 -24.08 -3.12
N GLN A 148 -11.68 -23.93 -4.03
CA GLN A 148 -11.50 -24.14 -5.46
C GLN A 148 -11.22 -22.82 -6.23
N LEU A 149 -11.34 -21.68 -5.54
CA LEU A 149 -11.09 -20.37 -6.12
C LEU A 149 -9.59 -20.16 -6.38
N SER A 150 -9.27 -19.51 -7.48
CA SER A 150 -7.94 -18.95 -7.69
C SER A 150 -7.61 -17.91 -6.62
N LEU A 151 -6.33 -17.55 -6.46
CA LEU A 151 -5.93 -16.52 -5.50
C LEU A 151 -6.64 -15.18 -5.77
N GLY A 152 -6.74 -14.77 -7.05
CA GLY A 152 -7.43 -13.54 -7.45
C GLY A 152 -8.94 -13.59 -7.20
N GLN A 153 -9.60 -14.70 -7.52
CA GLN A 153 -11.01 -14.90 -7.22
C GLN A 153 -11.27 -14.87 -5.71
N ARG A 154 -10.41 -15.54 -4.92
CA ARG A 154 -10.52 -15.53 -3.47
C ARG A 154 -10.32 -14.11 -2.90
N MET A 155 -9.35 -13.35 -3.39
CA MET A 155 -9.12 -11.98 -2.96
C MET A 155 -10.34 -11.08 -3.24
N ARG A 156 -10.95 -11.19 -4.42
CA ARG A 156 -12.19 -10.48 -4.76
C ARG A 156 -13.35 -10.85 -3.82
N GLY A 157 -13.43 -12.13 -3.44
CA GLY A 157 -14.36 -12.61 -2.41
C GLY A 157 -14.07 -12.03 -1.03
N GLU A 158 -12.81 -11.98 -0.59
CA GLU A 158 -12.40 -11.40 0.70
C GLU A 158 -12.72 -9.90 0.80
N MET A 159 -12.47 -9.15 -0.28
CA MET A 159 -12.82 -7.73 -0.33
C MET A 159 -14.32 -7.51 -0.23
N THR A 160 -15.10 -8.31 -0.95
CA THR A 160 -16.56 -8.30 -0.84
C THR A 160 -16.99 -8.58 0.59
N ALA A 161 -16.50 -9.65 1.19
CA ALA A 161 -16.81 -10.03 2.57
C ALA A 161 -16.52 -8.92 3.57
N ALA A 162 -15.39 -8.19 3.39
CA ALA A 162 -14.99 -7.08 4.24
C ALA A 162 -15.90 -5.84 4.11
N LEU A 163 -16.72 -5.75 3.04
CA LEU A 163 -17.57 -4.59 2.74
C LEU A 163 -19.07 -4.83 2.97
N LEU A 164 -19.53 -6.08 3.02
CA LEU A 164 -20.96 -6.40 3.08
C LEU A 164 -21.68 -5.78 4.28
N HIS A 165 -21.00 -5.53 5.37
CA HIS A 165 -21.59 -4.91 6.56
C HIS A 165 -21.53 -3.36 6.56
N GLY A 166 -20.96 -2.74 5.50
CA GLY A 166 -20.87 -1.28 5.34
C GLY A 166 -19.90 -0.63 6.32
N PRO A 167 -18.63 -1.01 6.30
CA PRO A 167 -17.65 -0.45 7.23
C PRO A 167 -17.35 1.02 6.95
N GLU A 168 -17.02 1.78 8.00
CA GLU A 168 -16.53 3.15 7.89
C GLU A 168 -15.04 3.21 7.53
N VAL A 169 -14.29 2.14 7.88
CA VAL A 169 -12.86 2.00 7.56
C VAL A 169 -12.59 0.62 7.02
N LEU A 170 -11.84 0.54 5.93
CA LEU A 170 -11.35 -0.69 5.32
C LEU A 170 -9.83 -0.75 5.43
N PHE A 171 -9.31 -1.77 6.12
CA PHE A 171 -7.88 -2.05 6.23
C PHE A 171 -7.49 -3.16 5.26
N LEU A 172 -6.55 -2.89 4.38
CA LEU A 172 -6.07 -3.82 3.37
C LEU A 172 -4.57 -4.04 3.55
N ASP A 173 -4.19 -5.25 3.95
CA ASP A 173 -2.78 -5.63 4.14
C ASP A 173 -2.31 -6.46 2.95
N GLU A 174 -1.64 -5.80 1.98
CA GLU A 174 -1.08 -6.39 0.77
C GLU A 174 -2.12 -7.10 -0.15
N PRO A 175 -3.23 -6.43 -0.53
CA PRO A 175 -4.35 -7.09 -1.22
C PRO A 175 -4.02 -7.54 -2.65
N THR A 176 -2.95 -7.04 -3.27
CA THR A 176 -2.56 -7.33 -4.66
C THR A 176 -1.41 -8.33 -4.77
N ILE A 177 -0.85 -8.78 -3.62
CA ILE A 177 0.31 -9.68 -3.62
C ILE A 177 -0.02 -11.03 -4.27
N GLY A 178 0.84 -11.46 -5.20
CA GLY A 178 0.70 -12.76 -5.87
C GLY A 178 -0.46 -12.88 -6.84
N LEU A 179 -1.20 -11.80 -7.10
CA LEU A 179 -2.27 -11.78 -8.10
C LEU A 179 -1.69 -11.68 -9.51
N ASP A 180 -2.38 -12.28 -10.48
CA ASP A 180 -2.15 -12.04 -11.89
C ASP A 180 -2.55 -10.61 -12.31
N VAL A 181 -2.12 -10.19 -13.51
CA VAL A 181 -2.31 -8.82 -14.01
C VAL A 181 -3.79 -8.42 -14.06
N MET A 182 -4.66 -9.33 -14.51
CA MET A 182 -6.11 -9.05 -14.65
C MET A 182 -6.77 -8.89 -13.28
N SER A 183 -6.43 -9.78 -12.35
CA SER A 183 -6.92 -9.70 -10.96
C SER A 183 -6.42 -8.45 -10.25
N LYS A 184 -5.16 -8.02 -10.47
CA LYS A 184 -4.64 -6.75 -9.94
C LYS A 184 -5.43 -5.57 -10.49
N GLN A 185 -5.69 -5.53 -11.81
CA GLN A 185 -6.45 -4.45 -12.43
C GLN A 185 -7.89 -4.36 -11.87
N ALA A 186 -8.57 -5.50 -11.71
CA ALA A 186 -9.91 -5.54 -11.14
C ALA A 186 -9.93 -4.99 -9.70
N VAL A 187 -8.95 -5.40 -8.86
CA VAL A 187 -8.81 -4.90 -7.48
C VAL A 187 -8.50 -3.41 -7.46
N ARG A 188 -7.60 -2.92 -8.31
CA ARG A 188 -7.26 -1.48 -8.41
C ARG A 188 -8.48 -0.65 -8.84
N GLY A 189 -9.18 -1.08 -9.89
CA GLY A 189 -10.39 -0.40 -10.37
C GLY A 189 -11.45 -0.30 -9.28
N PHE A 190 -11.69 -1.39 -8.58
CA PHE A 190 -12.60 -1.44 -7.45
C PHE A 190 -12.20 -0.47 -6.31
N LEU A 191 -10.92 -0.45 -5.93
CA LEU A 191 -10.43 0.46 -4.88
C LEU A 191 -10.52 1.93 -5.29
N ALA A 192 -10.26 2.23 -6.56
CA ALA A 192 -10.39 3.59 -7.10
C ALA A 192 -11.85 4.07 -7.02
N GLU A 193 -12.82 3.24 -7.43
CA GLU A 193 -14.23 3.57 -7.34
C GLU A 193 -14.72 3.72 -5.90
N LEU A 194 -14.28 2.83 -5.01
CA LEU A 194 -14.61 2.90 -3.59
C LEU A 194 -14.02 4.15 -2.92
N GLY A 195 -12.78 4.51 -3.26
CA GLY A 195 -12.12 5.73 -2.79
C GLY A 195 -12.81 6.99 -3.31
N ALA A 196 -13.16 7.03 -4.61
CA ALA A 196 -13.87 8.16 -5.22
C ALA A 196 -15.26 8.39 -4.62
N ALA A 197 -15.94 7.34 -4.15
CA ALA A 197 -17.23 7.46 -3.46
C ALA A 197 -17.09 8.18 -2.10
N GLY A 198 -15.95 8.09 -1.42
CA GLY A 198 -15.65 8.80 -0.18
C GLY A 198 -16.42 8.32 1.07
N ASP A 199 -17.26 7.30 0.95
CA ASP A 199 -18.08 6.79 2.04
C ASP A 199 -17.28 5.92 3.04
N THR A 200 -16.23 5.28 2.55
CA THR A 200 -15.35 4.38 3.31
C THR A 200 -13.92 4.91 3.30
N THR A 201 -13.32 5.06 4.47
CA THR A 201 -11.89 5.37 4.59
C THR A 201 -11.08 4.11 4.31
N ILE A 202 -10.06 4.19 3.48
CA ILE A 202 -9.25 3.02 3.09
C ILE A 202 -7.81 3.23 3.55
N VAL A 203 -7.28 2.26 4.29
CA VAL A 203 -5.86 2.18 4.64
C VAL A 203 -5.26 0.98 3.93
N LEU A 204 -4.44 1.28 2.92
CA LEU A 204 -3.82 0.28 2.04
C LEU A 204 -2.34 0.12 2.39
N THR A 205 -1.91 -1.08 2.76
CA THR A 205 -0.48 -1.41 2.72
C THR A 205 -0.17 -2.18 1.45
N THR A 206 0.92 -1.81 0.81
CA THR A 206 1.46 -2.52 -0.34
C THR A 206 2.96 -2.28 -0.45
N HIS A 207 3.64 -3.19 -1.11
CA HIS A 207 5.01 -3.00 -1.59
C HIS A 207 5.05 -2.71 -3.10
N ASP A 208 3.90 -2.80 -3.79
CA ASP A 208 3.73 -2.43 -5.20
C ASP A 208 3.43 -0.92 -5.26
N LEU A 209 4.45 -0.14 -5.52
CA LEU A 209 4.35 1.32 -5.49
C LEU A 209 3.49 1.88 -6.62
N ALA A 210 3.34 1.14 -7.73
CA ALA A 210 2.39 1.48 -8.77
C ALA A 210 0.93 1.41 -8.30
N ASP A 211 0.61 0.66 -7.24
CA ASP A 211 -0.70 0.72 -6.60
C ASP A 211 -0.89 2.05 -5.88
N ILE A 212 0.16 2.55 -5.19
CA ILE A 212 0.13 3.82 -4.47
C ILE A 212 -0.05 5.00 -5.42
N GLU A 213 0.77 5.06 -6.48
CA GLU A 213 0.70 6.15 -7.48
C GLU A 213 -0.68 6.28 -8.13
N LYS A 214 -1.35 5.16 -8.36
CA LYS A 214 -2.64 5.13 -9.04
C LYS A 214 -3.85 5.36 -8.12
N LEU A 215 -3.70 5.07 -6.84
CA LEU A 215 -4.83 4.99 -5.92
C LEU A 215 -4.79 6.06 -4.83
N CYS A 216 -3.60 6.46 -4.36
CA CYS A 216 -3.48 7.22 -3.13
C CYS A 216 -3.01 8.65 -3.40
N GLU A 217 -3.77 9.64 -2.93
CA GLU A 217 -3.34 11.05 -2.94
C GLU A 217 -2.38 11.35 -1.78
N ARG A 218 -2.51 10.62 -0.66
CA ARG A 218 -1.66 10.74 0.52
C ARG A 218 -1.04 9.42 0.88
N LEU A 219 0.22 9.48 1.27
CA LEU A 219 0.93 8.32 1.76
C LEU A 219 1.66 8.62 3.08
N ILE A 220 1.72 7.61 3.91
CA ILE A 220 2.55 7.58 5.11
C ILE A 220 3.63 6.53 4.90
N VAL A 221 4.89 6.95 4.99
CA VAL A 221 6.04 6.05 4.90
C VAL A 221 6.55 5.76 6.31
N ILE A 222 6.65 4.49 6.64
CA ILE A 222 7.17 4.02 7.92
C ILE A 222 8.49 3.28 7.71
N ASP A 223 9.46 3.57 8.56
CA ASP A 223 10.72 2.83 8.64
C ASP A 223 11.11 2.60 10.10
N HIS A 224 11.61 1.38 10.41
CA HIS A 224 12.01 0.98 11.78
C HIS A 224 10.98 1.36 12.85
N GLY A 225 9.69 1.24 12.54
CA GLY A 225 8.58 1.54 13.46
C GLY A 225 8.25 3.03 13.61
N ARG A 226 8.85 3.93 12.83
CA ARG A 226 8.62 5.38 12.90
C ARG A 226 8.12 5.94 11.59
N VAL A 227 7.28 6.96 11.64
CA VAL A 227 6.84 7.70 10.45
C VAL A 227 8.00 8.58 9.97
N VAL A 228 8.42 8.39 8.72
CA VAL A 228 9.49 9.17 8.09
C VAL A 228 8.95 10.16 7.07
N HIS A 229 7.74 9.92 6.53
CA HIS A 229 7.01 10.84 5.67
C HIS A 229 5.51 10.69 5.92
N ASP A 230 4.80 11.80 5.89
CA ASP A 230 3.33 11.89 5.88
C ASP A 230 2.95 13.06 4.99
N GLY A 231 2.31 12.80 3.85
CA GLY A 231 1.94 13.82 2.89
C GLY A 231 1.56 13.26 1.53
N SER A 232 1.44 14.15 0.53
CA SER A 232 1.16 13.74 -0.84
C SER A 232 2.40 13.11 -1.50
N LEU A 233 2.14 12.38 -2.58
CA LEU A 233 3.19 11.82 -3.42
C LEU A 233 4.07 12.92 -4.04
N GLU A 234 3.45 14.04 -4.47
CA GLU A 234 4.18 15.19 -5.00
C GLU A 234 5.11 15.80 -3.95
N ALA A 235 4.66 15.90 -2.68
CA ALA A 235 5.50 16.41 -1.59
C ALA A 235 6.68 15.46 -1.30
N LEU A 236 6.49 14.16 -1.47
CA LEU A 236 7.56 13.17 -1.35
C LEU A 236 8.60 13.36 -2.47
N HIS A 237 8.15 13.45 -3.73
CA HIS A 237 9.03 13.74 -4.88
C HIS A 237 9.80 15.05 -4.70
N ALA A 238 9.11 16.13 -4.34
CA ALA A 238 9.74 17.43 -4.14
C ALA A 238 10.81 17.44 -3.04
N ARG A 239 10.63 16.63 -2.00
CA ARG A 239 11.55 16.56 -0.86
C ARG A 239 12.78 15.68 -1.10
N TYR A 240 12.62 14.57 -1.82
CA TYR A 240 13.65 13.54 -1.91
C TYR A 240 14.25 13.39 -3.30
N ASP A 241 13.64 13.96 -4.33
CA ASP A 241 14.18 13.88 -5.67
C ASP A 241 13.86 15.10 -6.55
N SER A 242 14.85 15.99 -6.67
CA SER A 242 14.87 17.04 -7.69
C SER A 242 15.47 16.55 -9.03
N ARG A 243 15.95 15.31 -9.12
CA ARG A 243 16.70 14.80 -10.26
C ARG A 243 15.79 14.06 -11.23
N ARG A 244 15.53 14.71 -12.36
CA ARG A 244 14.87 14.06 -13.49
C ARG A 244 15.89 13.23 -14.27
N ALA A 245 15.44 12.15 -14.89
CA ALA A 245 16.23 11.36 -15.81
C ALA A 245 15.91 11.75 -17.25
N VAL A 246 16.93 11.91 -18.07
CA VAL A 246 16.82 12.00 -19.53
C VAL A 246 17.18 10.64 -20.09
N VAL A 247 16.23 10.00 -20.78
CA VAL A 247 16.46 8.79 -21.54
C VAL A 247 16.53 9.18 -23.01
N ALA A 248 17.68 8.95 -23.64
CA ALA A 248 17.90 9.28 -25.03
C ALA A 248 18.23 8.02 -25.84
N ASP A 249 17.56 7.85 -26.96
CA ASP A 249 17.89 6.88 -27.99
C ASP A 249 18.69 7.61 -29.09
N LEU A 250 19.91 7.18 -29.33
CA LEU A 250 20.85 7.80 -30.25
C LEU A 250 20.83 7.12 -31.64
N GLU A 251 21.32 7.80 -32.65
CA GLU A 251 21.55 7.17 -33.95
C GLU A 251 22.79 6.26 -33.97
N SER A 252 23.72 6.45 -33.02
CA SER A 252 24.96 5.69 -32.88
C SER A 252 25.17 5.31 -31.40
N PRO A 253 26.00 4.29 -31.11
CA PRO A 253 26.33 3.93 -29.73
C PRO A 253 26.94 5.11 -28.97
N TRP A 254 26.68 5.15 -27.64
CA TRP A 254 27.22 6.16 -26.74
C TRP A 254 28.74 6.25 -26.84
N PRO A 255 29.32 7.46 -27.10
CA PRO A 255 30.77 7.60 -27.19
C PRO A 255 31.44 7.32 -25.84
N VAL A 256 32.47 6.48 -25.85
CA VAL A 256 33.23 6.15 -24.65
C VAL A 256 33.88 7.42 -24.05
N GLY A 257 33.59 7.64 -22.75
CA GLY A 257 34.14 8.80 -22.03
C GLY A 257 33.43 10.14 -22.29
N LEU A 258 32.31 10.14 -22.99
CA LEU A 258 31.54 11.37 -23.16
C LEU A 258 30.85 11.74 -21.82
N GLU A 259 31.14 12.93 -21.34
CA GLU A 259 30.50 13.51 -20.17
C GLU A 259 29.62 14.68 -20.59
N ILE A 260 28.44 14.80 -20.05
CA ILE A 260 27.53 15.92 -20.26
C ILE A 260 27.51 16.77 -18.98
N PRO A 261 27.98 18.03 -19.03
CA PRO A 261 27.98 18.93 -17.87
C PRO A 261 26.56 19.12 -17.33
N GLY A 262 26.34 18.86 -16.00
CA GLY A 262 25.05 18.94 -15.35
C GLY A 262 24.24 17.63 -15.41
N ALA A 263 24.84 16.55 -15.93
CA ALA A 263 24.23 15.23 -15.94
C ALA A 263 25.26 14.15 -15.60
N ARG A 264 24.77 13.06 -14.99
CA ARG A 264 25.54 11.85 -14.70
C ARG A 264 25.00 10.70 -15.53
N VAL A 265 25.88 10.02 -16.26
CA VAL A 265 25.51 8.79 -16.96
C VAL A 265 25.23 7.69 -15.93
N VAL A 266 24.00 7.17 -15.92
CA VAL A 266 23.56 6.10 -15.00
C VAL A 266 23.62 4.75 -15.70
N GLU A 267 23.20 4.70 -16.95
CA GLU A 267 23.12 3.47 -17.72
C GLU A 267 23.38 3.73 -19.20
N VAL A 268 24.09 2.83 -19.83
CA VAL A 268 24.32 2.82 -21.28
C VAL A 268 24.05 1.41 -21.81
N ASP A 269 23.09 1.32 -22.71
CA ASP A 269 22.76 0.08 -23.43
C ASP A 269 22.84 0.35 -24.93
N GLY A 270 24.02 0.12 -25.52
CA GLY A 270 24.30 0.40 -26.92
C GLY A 270 24.08 1.86 -27.31
N ALA A 271 23.01 2.13 -28.02
CA ALA A 271 22.62 3.47 -28.46
C ALA A 271 21.63 4.17 -27.50
N ARG A 272 21.19 3.48 -26.45
CA ARG A 272 20.31 4.05 -25.43
C ARG A 272 21.13 4.46 -24.23
N VAL A 273 20.88 5.68 -23.73
CA VAL A 273 21.56 6.24 -22.55
C VAL A 273 20.52 6.79 -21.58
N ARG A 274 20.74 6.56 -20.30
CA ARG A 274 20.00 7.18 -19.19
C ARG A 274 20.94 8.12 -18.44
N LEU A 275 20.54 9.40 -18.41
CA LEU A 275 21.26 10.45 -17.73
C LEU A 275 20.42 10.94 -16.55
N GLU A 276 21.02 11.02 -15.37
CA GLU A 276 20.41 11.65 -14.20
C GLU A 276 20.80 13.15 -14.20
N VAL A 277 19.79 14.02 -14.17
CA VAL A 277 19.99 15.47 -14.23
C VAL A 277 19.31 16.17 -13.07
N ASP A 278 19.86 17.32 -12.65
CA ASP A 278 19.17 18.20 -11.73
C ASP A 278 17.94 18.81 -12.43
N GLY A 279 16.78 18.73 -11.78
CA GLY A 279 15.51 19.18 -12.35
C GLY A 279 15.52 20.63 -12.89
N ALA A 280 16.31 21.49 -12.30
CA ALA A 280 16.46 22.87 -12.73
C ALA A 280 17.28 23.04 -14.05
N THR A 281 18.03 22.01 -14.45
CA THR A 281 18.96 22.05 -15.58
C THR A 281 18.61 21.15 -16.76
N VAL A 282 17.44 20.46 -16.70
CA VAL A 282 17.04 19.50 -17.75
C VAL A 282 17.12 20.08 -19.15
N GLY A 283 16.58 21.28 -19.37
CA GLY A 283 16.60 21.92 -20.69
C GLY A 283 18.04 22.21 -21.21
N GLU A 284 18.95 22.62 -20.34
CA GLU A 284 20.35 22.85 -20.68
C GLU A 284 21.07 21.54 -21.00
N VAL A 285 20.82 20.48 -20.22
CA VAL A 285 21.41 19.16 -20.44
C VAL A 285 20.92 18.57 -21.76
N VAL A 286 19.63 18.67 -22.06
CA VAL A 286 19.06 18.23 -23.33
C VAL A 286 19.68 19.01 -24.50
N GLY A 287 19.82 20.33 -24.38
CA GLY A 287 20.47 21.14 -25.40
C GLY A 287 21.94 20.77 -25.63
N ARG A 288 22.71 20.52 -24.57
CA ARG A 288 24.10 20.05 -24.64
C ARG A 288 24.21 18.65 -25.25
N LEU A 289 23.32 17.74 -24.87
CA LEU A 289 23.27 16.42 -25.42
C LEU A 289 23.03 16.42 -26.92
N ALA A 290 22.02 17.18 -27.37
CA ALA A 290 21.69 17.34 -28.80
C ALA A 290 22.79 18.00 -29.63
N ALA A 291 23.68 18.79 -29.01
CA ALA A 291 24.80 19.40 -29.67
C ALA A 291 25.96 18.43 -29.92
N VAL A 292 26.09 17.36 -29.19
CA VAL A 292 27.25 16.44 -29.25
C VAL A 292 26.93 15.06 -29.80
N VAL A 293 25.66 14.65 -29.77
CA VAL A 293 25.18 13.35 -30.30
C VAL A 293 23.92 13.53 -31.16
N ALA A 294 23.77 12.71 -32.18
CA ALA A 294 22.55 12.65 -32.97
C ALA A 294 21.48 11.87 -32.22
N LEU A 295 20.38 12.54 -31.87
CA LEU A 295 19.25 11.97 -31.14
C LEU A 295 18.24 11.37 -32.13
N ARG A 296 17.80 10.14 -31.87
CA ARG A 296 16.67 9.53 -32.58
C ARG A 296 15.38 9.82 -31.81
N ASP A 297 15.41 9.65 -30.47
CA ASP A 297 14.29 9.96 -29.58
C ASP A 297 14.81 10.42 -28.23
N LEU A 298 13.97 11.15 -27.49
CA LEU A 298 14.30 11.65 -26.18
C LEU A 298 13.05 11.73 -25.31
N SER A 299 13.15 11.20 -24.11
CA SER A 299 12.13 11.34 -23.08
C SER A 299 12.74 11.89 -21.79
N VAL A 300 12.00 12.76 -21.13
CA VAL A 300 12.32 13.21 -19.76
C VAL A 300 11.42 12.40 -18.83
N VAL A 301 12.04 11.64 -17.96
CA VAL A 301 11.34 10.72 -17.04
C VAL A 301 11.50 11.27 -15.65
N GLU A 302 10.39 11.41 -14.95
CA GLU A 302 10.42 11.64 -13.52
C GLU A 302 10.93 10.37 -12.81
N PRO A 303 11.65 10.53 -11.67
CA PRO A 303 12.11 9.35 -10.93
C PRO A 303 10.94 8.46 -10.53
N GLU A 304 11.12 7.18 -10.66
CA GLU A 304 10.13 6.22 -10.15
C GLU A 304 10.06 6.35 -8.63
N ILE A 305 8.86 6.18 -8.07
CA ILE A 305 8.65 6.27 -6.61
C ILE A 305 9.52 5.28 -5.86
N GLU A 306 9.89 4.16 -6.51
CA GLU A 306 10.82 3.16 -5.99
C GLU A 306 12.17 3.76 -5.66
N ASP A 307 12.72 4.60 -6.56
CA ASP A 307 14.02 5.26 -6.39
C ASP A 307 13.97 6.29 -5.24
N VAL A 308 12.86 7.02 -5.16
CA VAL A 308 12.64 8.02 -4.10
C VAL A 308 12.58 7.34 -2.73
N ILE A 309 11.83 6.26 -2.63
CA ILE A 309 11.67 5.49 -1.39
C ILE A 309 12.96 4.76 -1.02
N ALA A 310 13.71 4.20 -1.99
CA ALA A 310 14.98 3.56 -1.75
C ALA A 310 16.01 4.54 -1.15
N ARG A 311 16.01 5.79 -1.62
CA ARG A 311 16.87 6.85 -1.04
C ARG A 311 16.45 7.26 0.35
N LEU A 312 15.13 7.31 0.60
CA LEU A 312 14.60 7.62 1.92
C LEU A 312 15.08 6.58 2.96
N TYR A 313 15.15 5.31 2.59
CA TYR A 313 15.64 4.23 3.44
C TYR A 313 17.18 4.17 3.51
N GLY A 314 17.89 4.58 2.46
CA GLY A 314 19.36 4.56 2.40
C GLY A 314 20.04 5.74 3.10
N GLY A 315 19.29 6.79 3.44
CA GLY A 315 19.78 7.99 4.13
C GLY A 315 19.56 7.99 5.66
N SER A 316 19.14 6.87 6.24
CA SER A 316 18.85 6.72 7.68
C SER A 316 20.02 6.06 8.42
#